data_3c9509b1cea1d4f1f97ce04a67d6ec89
#
_entry.id   3c9509b1cea1d4f1f97ce04a67d6ec89
#
_cell.length_a   1.000
_cell.length_b   1.000
_cell.length_c   1.000
_cell.angle_alpha   90.00
_cell.angle_beta   90.00
_cell.angle_gamma   90.00
#
_symmetry.space_group_name_H-M   'P 1'
#
loop_
_entity.id
_entity.type
_entity.pdbx_description
1 polymer ?
#
loop_
_entity_poly.entity_id
_entity_poly.type
_entity_poly.pdbx_seq_one_letter_code
_entity_poly.pdbx_strand_id
1 'polypeptide(L)'
;MTLAINISNCPCHCPGCHSHYLWEDIGMPLTTGAIDDFVSQYGTDITCIAFMGGDSDPKTVNQLAQYIHEYHPQFHVAWYSGRLRVPHIVNKQDFDYIKIGPYIRHLGPLKSSTTNQRLYRRKMDGDFEDITYRFWRQRDVAV
;
A
#
# COMPACT_ATOMS: atom_id res chain seq x y z
N MET A 1 -12.56 7.78 -1.96
CA MET A 1 -12.52 6.33 -2.25
C MET A 1 -11.14 5.95 -2.78
N THR A 2 -10.66 4.80 -2.43
CA THR A 2 -9.33 4.32 -2.83
C THR A 2 -9.44 3.22 -3.87
N LEU A 3 -8.67 3.33 -4.95
CA LEU A 3 -8.47 2.23 -5.90
C LEU A 3 -7.31 1.38 -5.40
N ALA A 4 -7.58 0.15 -5.02
CA ALA A 4 -6.55 -0.80 -4.60
C ALA A 4 -6.10 -1.64 -5.80
N ILE A 5 -4.81 -1.57 -6.12
CA ILE A 5 -4.19 -2.37 -7.17
C ILE A 5 -3.43 -3.51 -6.52
N ASN A 6 -3.96 -4.72 -6.65
CA ASN A 6 -3.31 -5.91 -6.12
C ASN A 6 -2.20 -6.36 -7.04
N ILE A 7 -0.99 -6.46 -6.50
CA ILE A 7 0.20 -6.88 -7.24
C ILE A 7 0.54 -8.30 -6.85
N SER A 8 0.63 -9.19 -7.84
CA SER A 8 0.95 -10.59 -7.63
C SER A 8 2.44 -10.83 -7.34
N ASN A 9 2.83 -12.08 -7.16
CA ASN A 9 4.21 -12.50 -6.88
C ASN A 9 4.74 -11.93 -5.56
N CYS A 10 3.90 -11.96 -4.52
CA CYS A 10 4.29 -11.47 -3.19
C CYS A 10 5.31 -12.42 -2.54
N PRO A 11 6.53 -11.93 -2.18
CA PRO A 11 7.57 -12.78 -1.60
C PRO A 11 7.37 -13.06 -0.11
N CYS A 12 6.42 -12.42 0.55
CA CYS A 12 6.28 -12.48 2.01
C CYS A 12 5.66 -13.78 2.51
N HIS A 13 4.76 -14.39 1.72
CA HIS A 13 4.12 -15.68 2.02
C HIS A 13 3.63 -15.79 3.48
N CYS A 14 2.93 -14.77 3.97
CA CYS A 14 2.51 -14.70 5.36
C CYS A 14 1.52 -15.83 5.70
N PRO A 15 1.78 -16.66 6.70
CA PRO A 15 0.81 -17.70 7.12
C PRO A 15 -0.53 -17.07 7.49
N GLY A 16 -1.62 -17.62 6.94
CA GLY A 16 -2.96 -17.10 7.15
C GLY A 16 -3.29 -15.84 6.38
N CYS A 17 -2.44 -15.43 5.43
CA CYS A 17 -2.69 -14.29 4.57
C CYS A 17 -3.98 -14.48 3.76
N HIS A 18 -4.81 -13.40 3.68
CA HIS A 18 -6.06 -13.44 2.91
C HIS A 18 -5.84 -13.38 1.40
N SER A 19 -4.62 -13.06 0.97
CA SER A 19 -4.29 -12.82 -0.44
C SER A 19 -3.28 -13.83 -0.95
N HIS A 20 -3.50 -15.12 -0.68
CA HIS A 20 -2.62 -16.22 -1.12
C HIS A 20 -2.34 -16.21 -2.63
N TYR A 21 -3.33 -15.80 -3.43
CA TYR A 21 -3.18 -15.71 -4.88
C TYR A 21 -2.09 -14.72 -5.30
N LEU A 22 -1.69 -13.80 -4.43
CA LEU A 22 -0.60 -12.87 -4.72
C LEU A 22 0.78 -13.47 -4.53
N TRP A 23 0.88 -14.69 -4.00
CA TRP A 23 2.16 -15.39 -3.86
C TRP A 23 2.72 -15.86 -5.20
N GLU A 24 1.84 -16.08 -6.17
CA GLU A 24 2.21 -16.54 -7.51
C GLU A 24 2.31 -15.36 -8.47
N ASP A 25 3.14 -15.53 -9.51
CA ASP A 25 3.26 -14.51 -10.55
C ASP A 25 2.13 -14.67 -11.56
N ILE A 26 1.00 -14.03 -11.26
CA ILE A 26 -0.22 -14.08 -12.07
C ILE A 26 -0.67 -12.67 -12.46
N GLY A 27 -1.49 -12.59 -13.51
CA GLY A 27 -2.07 -11.33 -13.96
C GLY A 27 -1.23 -10.65 -15.03
N MET A 28 -1.57 -9.40 -15.33
CA MET A 28 -0.94 -8.61 -16.38
C MET A 28 0.15 -7.71 -15.81
N PRO A 29 1.19 -7.40 -16.59
CA PRO A 29 2.22 -6.45 -16.17
C PRO A 29 1.61 -5.10 -15.79
N LEU A 30 2.04 -4.55 -14.64
CA LEU A 30 1.63 -3.23 -14.20
C LEU A 30 2.60 -2.20 -14.79
N THR A 31 2.07 -1.34 -15.67
CA THR A 31 2.83 -0.34 -16.40
C THR A 31 2.20 1.03 -16.25
N THR A 32 2.88 2.07 -16.72
CA THR A 32 2.30 3.43 -16.77
C THR A 32 1.03 3.47 -17.64
N GLY A 33 1.00 2.69 -18.71
CA GLY A 33 -0.21 2.55 -19.54
C GLY A 33 -1.37 1.95 -18.77
N ALA A 34 -1.10 0.95 -17.94
CA ALA A 34 -2.14 0.36 -17.07
C ALA A 34 -2.67 1.39 -16.06
N ILE A 35 -1.79 2.22 -15.50
CA ILE A 35 -2.20 3.31 -14.59
C ILE A 35 -3.13 4.27 -15.33
N ASP A 36 -2.79 4.69 -16.55
CA ASP A 36 -3.61 5.59 -17.34
C ASP A 36 -4.99 4.99 -17.64
N ASP A 37 -5.05 3.69 -17.92
CA ASP A 37 -6.31 2.99 -18.17
C ASP A 37 -7.19 2.96 -16.89
N PHE A 38 -6.60 2.71 -15.73
CA PHE A 38 -7.32 2.74 -14.46
C PHE A 38 -7.86 4.14 -14.16
N VAL A 39 -7.06 5.17 -14.38
CA VAL A 39 -7.48 6.56 -14.18
C VAL A 39 -8.61 6.92 -15.13
N SER A 40 -8.53 6.49 -16.40
CA SER A 40 -9.59 6.72 -17.38
C SER A 40 -10.90 6.05 -16.96
N GLN A 41 -10.84 4.87 -16.37
CA GLN A 41 -12.02 4.10 -16.00
C GLN A 41 -12.62 4.52 -14.65
N TYR A 42 -11.78 4.85 -13.65
CA TYR A 42 -12.21 5.05 -12.27
C TYR A 42 -11.89 6.44 -11.70
N GLY A 43 -11.18 7.28 -12.44
CA GLY A 43 -10.57 8.50 -11.90
C GLY A 43 -11.54 9.53 -11.32
N THR A 44 -12.83 9.52 -11.74
CA THR A 44 -13.82 10.43 -11.19
C THR A 44 -14.35 10.01 -9.83
N ASP A 45 -14.14 8.75 -9.43
CA ASP A 45 -14.72 8.17 -8.23
C ASP A 45 -13.69 7.96 -7.10
N ILE A 46 -12.41 8.21 -7.40
CA ILE A 46 -11.32 7.91 -6.46
C ILE A 46 -10.51 9.16 -6.10
N THR A 47 -9.89 9.12 -4.94
CA THR A 47 -8.97 10.17 -4.46
C THR A 47 -7.57 9.63 -4.16
N CYS A 48 -7.41 8.31 -4.09
CA CYS A 48 -6.16 7.65 -3.75
C CYS A 48 -5.99 6.37 -4.57
N ILE A 49 -4.76 6.13 -5.00
CA ILE A 49 -4.36 4.88 -5.64
C ILE A 49 -3.43 4.16 -4.67
N ALA A 50 -3.78 2.95 -4.27
CA ALA A 50 -3.00 2.15 -3.33
C ALA A 50 -2.43 0.92 -4.03
N PHE A 51 -1.11 0.76 -3.94
CA PHE A 51 -0.43 -0.45 -4.39
C PHE A 51 -0.43 -1.46 -3.25
N MET A 52 -1.06 -2.60 -3.49
CA MET A 52 -1.20 -3.69 -2.51
C MET A 52 -0.21 -4.79 -2.90
N GLY A 53 0.95 -4.83 -2.25
CA GLY A 53 2.04 -5.74 -2.58
C GLY A 53 3.13 -5.08 -3.40
N GLY A 54 3.75 -5.84 -4.30
CA GLY A 54 4.86 -5.32 -5.13
C GLY A 54 6.21 -5.41 -4.44
N ASP A 55 6.33 -6.18 -3.36
CA ASP A 55 7.58 -6.34 -2.59
C ASP A 55 8.67 -7.08 -3.36
N SER A 56 8.31 -7.78 -4.44
CA SER A 56 9.29 -8.41 -5.33
C SER A 56 10.00 -7.41 -6.24
N ASP A 57 9.39 -6.24 -6.47
CA ASP A 57 9.96 -5.18 -7.30
C ASP A 57 9.60 -3.79 -6.78
N PRO A 58 10.15 -3.39 -5.62
CA PRO A 58 9.82 -2.12 -5.00
C PRO A 58 10.25 -0.91 -5.83
N LYS A 59 11.28 -1.06 -6.65
CA LYS A 59 11.73 0.02 -7.54
C LYS A 59 10.65 0.39 -8.55
N THR A 60 9.99 -0.59 -9.15
CA THR A 60 8.89 -0.35 -10.10
C THR A 60 7.71 0.31 -9.40
N VAL A 61 7.35 -0.13 -8.19
CA VAL A 61 6.30 0.51 -7.39
C VAL A 61 6.62 2.00 -7.18
N ASN A 62 7.86 2.30 -6.83
CA ASN A 62 8.29 3.69 -6.65
C ASN A 62 8.20 4.51 -7.94
N GLN A 63 8.63 3.93 -9.07
CA GLN A 63 8.55 4.61 -10.36
C GLN A 63 7.09 4.92 -10.76
N LEU A 64 6.17 4.00 -10.49
CA LEU A 64 4.76 4.21 -10.75
C LEU A 64 4.15 5.27 -9.83
N ALA A 65 4.60 5.34 -8.58
CA ALA A 65 4.18 6.40 -7.66
C ALA A 65 4.63 7.78 -8.17
N GLN A 66 5.88 7.88 -8.63
CA GLN A 66 6.39 9.11 -9.24
C GLN A 66 5.58 9.50 -10.48
N TYR A 67 5.25 8.53 -11.33
CA TYR A 67 4.44 8.76 -12.51
C TYR A 67 3.05 9.31 -12.16
N ILE A 68 2.41 8.76 -11.15
CA ILE A 68 1.10 9.23 -10.71
C ILE A 68 1.19 10.68 -10.21
N HIS A 69 2.18 11.00 -9.39
CA HIS A 69 2.35 12.37 -8.88
C HIS A 69 2.64 13.37 -9.99
N GLU A 70 3.36 12.96 -11.02
CA GLU A 70 3.72 13.84 -12.14
C GLU A 70 2.55 14.05 -13.11
N TYR A 71 1.85 12.99 -13.49
CA TYR A 71 0.83 13.05 -14.55
C TYR A 71 -0.61 13.01 -14.03
N HIS A 72 -0.82 12.58 -12.81
CA HIS A 72 -2.14 12.51 -12.17
C HIS A 72 -2.08 13.07 -10.75
N PRO A 73 -1.66 14.35 -10.57
CA PRO A 73 -1.35 14.91 -9.25
C PRO A 73 -2.56 15.06 -8.32
N GLN A 74 -3.76 14.88 -8.85
CA GLN A 74 -5.00 14.93 -8.05
C GLN A 74 -5.15 13.76 -7.09
N PHE A 75 -4.39 12.67 -7.29
CA PHE A 75 -4.50 11.47 -6.45
C PHE A 75 -3.42 11.43 -5.38
N HIS A 76 -3.79 10.92 -4.20
CA HIS A 76 -2.85 10.42 -3.21
C HIS A 76 -2.35 9.04 -3.64
N VAL A 77 -1.13 8.69 -3.23
CA VAL A 77 -0.55 7.39 -3.53
C VAL A 77 -0.21 6.69 -2.23
N ALA A 78 -0.62 5.44 -2.11
CA ALA A 78 -0.33 4.60 -0.97
C ALA A 78 0.36 3.30 -1.40
N TRP A 79 1.21 2.77 -0.53
CA TRP A 79 1.84 1.47 -0.73
C TRP A 79 1.68 0.62 0.51
N TYR A 80 1.13 -0.57 0.33
CA TYR A 80 0.94 -1.55 1.39
C TYR A 80 1.95 -2.68 1.17
N SER A 81 3.04 -2.65 1.95
CA SER A 81 4.14 -3.60 1.90
C SER A 81 4.03 -4.60 3.06
N GLY A 82 4.43 -5.84 2.80
CA GLY A 82 4.57 -6.87 3.82
C GLY A 82 5.95 -6.89 4.49
N ARG A 83 6.86 -6.03 4.08
CA ARG A 83 8.21 -5.97 4.66
C ARG A 83 8.20 -5.25 6.01
N LEU A 84 9.22 -5.51 6.81
CA LEU A 84 9.37 -4.88 8.14
C LEU A 84 9.75 -3.41 8.04
N ARG A 85 10.34 -3.00 6.93
CA ARG A 85 10.75 -1.62 6.67
C ARG A 85 10.78 -1.32 5.19
N VAL A 86 10.76 -0.03 4.85
CA VAL A 86 10.88 0.41 3.46
C VAL A 86 12.31 0.16 2.97
N PRO A 87 12.49 -0.49 1.80
CA PRO A 87 13.82 -0.69 1.23
C PRO A 87 14.53 0.63 0.92
N HIS A 88 15.86 0.67 1.04
CA HIS A 88 16.64 1.87 0.75
C HIS A 88 16.50 2.39 -0.68
N ILE A 89 16.20 1.49 -1.63
CA ILE A 89 16.02 1.84 -3.04
C ILE A 89 14.75 2.67 -3.28
N VAL A 90 13.81 2.66 -2.33
CA VAL A 90 12.53 3.38 -2.43
C VAL A 90 12.66 4.76 -1.78
N ASN A 91 12.21 5.79 -2.48
CA ASN A 91 12.06 7.12 -1.92
C ASN A 91 10.68 7.24 -1.27
N LYS A 92 10.64 7.26 0.07
CA LYS A 92 9.39 7.38 0.83
C LYS A 92 8.59 8.64 0.50
N GLN A 93 9.27 9.71 0.10
CA GLN A 93 8.61 10.98 -0.23
C GLN A 93 7.69 10.90 -1.45
N ASP A 94 7.82 9.84 -2.25
CA ASP A 94 6.93 9.62 -3.39
C ASP A 94 5.57 9.02 -3.00
N PHE A 95 5.37 8.72 -1.72
CA PHE A 95 4.12 8.13 -1.22
C PHE A 95 3.50 9.04 -0.17
N ASP A 96 2.17 9.15 -0.22
CA ASP A 96 1.40 9.86 0.81
C ASP A 96 1.13 8.97 2.02
N TYR A 97 0.98 7.66 1.78
CA TYR A 97 0.76 6.65 2.82
C TYR A 97 1.65 5.45 2.56
N ILE A 98 2.23 4.88 3.61
CA ILE A 98 2.99 3.64 3.54
C ILE A 98 2.59 2.74 4.72
N LYS A 99 2.14 1.53 4.40
CA LYS A 99 1.89 0.48 5.38
C LYS A 99 3.02 -0.54 5.31
N ILE A 100 3.60 -0.90 6.43
CA ILE A 100 4.65 -1.90 6.55
C ILE A 100 4.26 -3.01 7.54
N GLY A 101 4.99 -4.11 7.47
CA GLY A 101 4.83 -5.26 8.34
C GLY A 101 4.08 -6.42 7.69
N PRO A 102 4.57 -7.66 7.88
CA PRO A 102 3.88 -8.85 7.42
C PRO A 102 2.63 -9.10 8.26
N TYR A 103 1.66 -9.82 7.68
CA TYR A 103 0.53 -10.31 8.47
C TYR A 103 1.02 -11.42 9.40
N ILE A 104 0.77 -11.26 10.70
CA ILE A 104 1.06 -12.27 11.73
C ILE A 104 -0.26 -12.64 12.38
N ARG A 105 -0.69 -13.89 12.20
CA ARG A 105 -2.03 -14.35 12.57
C ARG A 105 -2.42 -14.01 14.00
N HIS A 106 -1.57 -14.30 14.97
CA HIS A 106 -1.89 -14.11 16.40
C HIS A 106 -1.86 -12.63 16.82
N LEU A 107 -1.25 -11.76 16.05
CA LEU A 107 -1.26 -10.31 16.30
C LEU A 107 -2.42 -9.62 15.57
N GLY A 108 -2.99 -10.28 14.57
CA GLY A 108 -4.14 -9.81 13.82
C GLY A 108 -3.81 -8.90 12.64
N PRO A 109 -4.86 -8.54 11.86
CA PRO A 109 -4.73 -7.64 10.71
C PRO A 109 -4.56 -6.19 11.15
N LEU A 110 -4.37 -5.29 10.19
CA LEU A 110 -4.15 -3.85 10.42
C LEU A 110 -5.23 -3.21 11.29
N LYS A 111 -6.47 -3.67 11.20
CA LYS A 111 -7.61 -3.15 11.97
C LYS A 111 -7.63 -3.62 13.43
N SER A 112 -6.74 -4.53 13.83
CA SER A 112 -6.65 -5.01 15.20
C SER A 112 -5.68 -4.14 16.00
N SER A 113 -6.06 -3.77 17.23
CA SER A 113 -5.19 -2.97 18.10
C SER A 113 -3.91 -3.70 18.50
N THR A 114 -3.85 -5.03 18.33
CA THR A 114 -2.68 -5.87 18.64
C THR A 114 -1.75 -6.07 17.44
N THR A 115 -2.05 -5.49 16.29
CA THR A 115 -1.26 -5.71 15.08
C THR A 115 0.18 -5.22 15.21
N ASN A 116 1.10 -5.96 14.57
CA ASN A 116 2.48 -5.51 14.35
C ASN A 116 2.60 -4.61 13.12
N GLN A 117 1.57 -4.57 12.27
CA GLN A 117 1.58 -3.75 11.07
C GLN A 117 1.42 -2.29 11.43
N ARG A 118 2.06 -1.40 10.67
CA ARG A 118 2.01 0.05 10.89
C ARG A 118 1.67 0.76 9.61
N LEU A 119 0.74 1.73 9.69
CA LEU A 119 0.41 2.62 8.60
C LEU A 119 0.92 4.02 8.94
N TYR A 120 1.68 4.60 8.02
CA TYR A 120 2.24 5.94 8.16
C TYR A 120 1.66 6.87 7.10
N ARG A 121 1.43 8.12 7.50
CA ARG A 121 1.02 9.20 6.60
C ARG A 121 2.12 10.25 6.53
N ARG A 122 2.46 10.68 5.31
CA ARG A 122 3.41 11.79 5.12
C ARG A 122 2.74 13.11 5.49
N LYS A 123 3.35 13.84 6.40
CA LYS A 123 2.91 15.19 6.79
C LYS A 123 3.43 16.23 5.79
N MET A 124 2.90 17.46 5.89
CA MET A 124 3.30 18.55 5.01
C MET A 124 4.79 18.91 5.12
N ASP A 125 5.41 18.69 6.28
CA ASP A 125 6.84 18.90 6.49
C ASP A 125 7.73 17.78 5.95
N GLY A 126 7.13 16.72 5.40
CA GLY A 126 7.85 15.58 4.85
C GLY A 126 8.08 14.43 5.83
N ASP A 127 7.84 14.63 7.12
CA ASP A 127 7.92 13.56 8.11
C ASP A 127 6.70 12.64 8.04
N PHE A 128 6.89 11.39 8.47
CA PHE A 128 5.81 10.41 8.53
C PHE A 128 5.28 10.30 9.96
N GLU A 129 3.95 10.19 10.09
CA GLU A 129 3.29 9.94 11.36
C GLU A 129 2.57 8.60 11.33
N ASP A 130 2.62 7.88 12.45
CA ASP A 130 1.90 6.60 12.60
C ASP A 130 0.42 6.88 12.82
N ILE A 131 -0.41 6.45 11.87
CA ILE A 131 -1.86 6.59 11.95
C ILE A 131 -2.57 5.24 12.01
N THR A 132 -1.86 4.18 12.40
CA THR A 132 -2.40 2.81 12.45
C THR A 132 -3.66 2.73 13.30
N TYR A 133 -3.75 3.51 14.37
CA TYR A 133 -4.91 3.54 15.25
C TYR A 133 -6.23 3.85 14.53
N ARG A 134 -6.20 4.51 13.39
CA ARG A 134 -7.41 4.86 12.62
C ARG A 134 -8.11 3.63 12.05
N PHE A 135 -7.42 2.48 11.97
CA PHE A 135 -7.99 1.23 11.45
C PHE A 135 -8.51 0.33 12.55
N TRP A 136 -8.25 0.65 13.83
CA TRP A 136 -8.71 -0.17 14.93
C TRP A 136 -10.23 -0.12 15.01
N ARG A 137 -10.81 -1.25 15.42
CA ARG A 137 -12.26 -1.31 15.60
C ARG A 137 -12.68 -0.37 16.73
N GLN A 138 -13.89 0.22 16.61
CA GLN A 138 -14.42 1.14 17.61
C GLN A 138 -14.39 0.54 19.02
N ARG A 139 -14.78 -0.75 19.15
CA ARG A 139 -14.79 -1.43 20.45
C ARG A 139 -13.40 -1.59 21.06
N ASP A 140 -12.35 -1.65 20.24
CA ASP A 140 -10.97 -1.78 20.71
C ASP A 140 -10.43 -0.44 21.19
N VAL A 141 -11.00 0.64 20.71
CA VAL A 141 -10.60 2.01 21.03
C VAL A 141 -11.41 2.57 22.20
N ALA A 142 -12.69 2.21 22.30
CA ALA A 142 -13.63 2.76 23.27
C ALA A 142 -13.49 2.21 24.68
N VAL A 143 -12.70 1.20 24.89
CA VAL A 143 -12.52 0.55 26.19
C VAL A 143 -11.68 1.41 27.20
#